data_72df488969f0c0d3534685d39b432803
#
_entry.id   72df488969f0c0d3534685d39b432803
#
_cell.length_a   1.000
_cell.length_b   1.000
_cell.length_c   1.000
_cell.angle_alpha   90.00
_cell.angle_beta   90.00
_cell.angle_gamma   90.00
#
_symmetry.space_group_name_H-M   'P 1'
#
loop_
_entity.id
_entity.type
_entity.pdbx_description
1 polymer ?
#
loop_
_entity_poly.entity_id
_entity_poly.type
_entity_poly.pdbx_seq_one_letter_code
_entity_poly.pdbx_strand_id
1 'polypeptide(L)'
;MKAAFYDGTGNMTVKEYPQPNPKPGEALIKVKSTGICGSDLNMNLDKTGPDSHPAGHEVSGEIVEVGDGVEQKHIGSRVAVEVLGSGRACQNCWYCRQGQYIHCPNRGSGVGGGFAEYVTRKIEGCYPLPDKMTWEEGALVEPLAVSVHGVRIGNMVGGDTVTVLGSGTIGLTAIAAAKALGAGKILATARHPQQADTALSLGADAVGTQDGSEFAQMVLDATDGRGADFTIETVGGSKGDTLKQAIEVTRRQGRIVILGVFY
;
A
#
# COMPACT_ATOMS: atom_id res chain seq x y z
N MET A 1 -18.34 20.23 -1.40
CA MET A 1 -17.65 19.24 -2.24
C MET A 1 -18.33 17.89 -2.15
N LYS A 2 -18.16 17.05 -3.16
CA LYS A 2 -18.63 15.66 -3.08
C LYS A 2 -17.63 14.78 -2.34
N ALA A 3 -18.15 13.87 -1.52
CA ALA A 3 -17.35 12.86 -0.84
C ALA A 3 -18.13 11.55 -0.68
N ALA A 4 -17.45 10.42 -0.65
CA ALA A 4 -18.04 9.10 -0.51
C ALA A 4 -17.80 8.53 0.89
N PHE A 5 -18.84 7.94 1.44
CA PHE A 5 -18.88 7.40 2.80
C PHE A 5 -19.45 5.99 2.77
N TYR A 6 -18.97 5.15 3.66
CA TYR A 6 -19.65 3.89 3.97
C TYR A 6 -20.93 4.19 4.75
N ASP A 7 -22.00 3.48 4.46
CA ASP A 7 -23.29 3.66 5.14
C ASP A 7 -23.50 2.71 6.34
N GLY A 8 -22.50 1.89 6.67
CA GLY A 8 -22.57 0.88 7.71
C GLY A 8 -23.31 -0.41 7.30
N THR A 9 -23.79 -0.50 6.06
CA THR A 9 -24.50 -1.68 5.53
C THR A 9 -23.73 -2.36 4.39
N GLY A 10 -22.50 -1.94 4.16
CA GLY A 10 -21.63 -2.45 3.07
C GLY A 10 -21.72 -1.68 1.78
N ASN A 11 -22.46 -0.57 1.73
CA ASN A 11 -22.57 0.27 0.56
C ASN A 11 -21.82 1.59 0.76
N MET A 12 -21.47 2.22 -0.36
CA MET A 12 -20.92 3.58 -0.39
C MET A 12 -21.97 4.55 -0.91
N THR A 13 -22.12 5.68 -0.23
CA THR A 13 -22.99 6.77 -0.65
C THR A 13 -22.19 8.04 -0.87
N VAL A 14 -22.45 8.75 -1.97
CA VAL A 14 -21.89 10.06 -2.24
C VAL A 14 -22.80 11.13 -1.67
N LYS A 15 -22.21 12.04 -0.86
CA LYS A 15 -22.93 13.15 -0.23
C LYS A 15 -22.18 14.46 -0.46
N GLU A 16 -22.92 15.57 -0.31
CA GLU A 16 -22.26 16.86 -0.10
C GLU A 16 -21.59 16.90 1.27
N TYR A 17 -20.37 17.38 1.29
CA TYR A 17 -19.52 17.47 2.47
C TYR A 17 -18.79 18.82 2.49
N PRO A 18 -18.59 19.46 3.64
CA PRO A 18 -17.82 20.69 3.71
C PRO A 18 -16.42 20.49 3.16
N GLN A 19 -15.96 21.40 2.30
CA GLN A 19 -14.55 21.41 1.89
C GLN A 19 -13.69 21.77 3.10
N PRO A 20 -12.64 20.97 3.42
CA PRO A 20 -11.76 21.31 4.52
C PRO A 20 -10.89 22.53 4.18
N ASN A 21 -10.56 23.32 5.18
CA ASN A 21 -9.55 24.38 5.07
C ASN A 21 -8.23 23.88 5.66
N PRO A 22 -7.07 24.16 5.03
CA PRO A 22 -5.78 23.75 5.56
C PRO A 22 -5.47 24.51 6.85
N LYS A 23 -5.12 23.79 7.91
CA LYS A 23 -4.62 24.34 9.17
C LYS A 23 -3.15 24.72 9.04
N PRO A 24 -2.57 25.43 10.03
CA PRO A 24 -1.13 25.70 10.04
C PRO A 24 -0.30 24.43 9.86
N GLY A 25 0.64 24.45 8.91
CA GLY A 25 1.46 23.29 8.51
C GLY A 25 0.79 22.31 7.55
N GLU A 26 -0.45 22.55 7.13
CA GLU A 26 -1.18 21.69 6.21
C GLU A 26 -1.26 22.27 4.79
N ALA A 27 -1.48 21.39 3.82
CA ALA A 27 -1.86 21.71 2.45
C ALA A 27 -3.26 21.20 2.15
N LEU A 28 -4.02 21.90 1.33
CA LEU A 28 -5.25 21.44 0.70
C LEU A 28 -4.90 20.81 -0.65
N ILE A 29 -5.23 19.57 -0.82
CA ILE A 29 -4.96 18.79 -2.02
C ILE A 29 -6.27 18.56 -2.77
N LYS A 30 -6.33 18.96 -4.04
CA LYS A 30 -7.37 18.55 -4.97
C LYS A 30 -7.07 17.14 -5.44
N VAL A 31 -7.87 16.18 -5.03
CA VAL A 31 -7.70 14.77 -5.38
C VAL A 31 -7.91 14.58 -6.89
N LYS A 32 -6.98 13.90 -7.54
CA LYS A 32 -7.02 13.58 -8.97
C LYS A 32 -7.25 12.09 -9.22
N SER A 33 -6.65 11.24 -8.39
CA SER A 33 -6.86 9.80 -8.42
C SER A 33 -6.79 9.23 -7.01
N THR A 34 -7.58 8.19 -6.76
CA THR A 34 -7.55 7.44 -5.51
C THR A 34 -7.79 5.97 -5.79
N GLY A 35 -6.98 5.10 -5.18
CA GLY A 35 -7.15 3.66 -5.23
C GLY A 35 -8.16 3.17 -4.17
N ILE A 36 -8.65 1.96 -4.36
CA ILE A 36 -9.50 1.24 -3.41
C ILE A 36 -8.69 0.11 -2.81
N CYS A 37 -8.34 0.23 -1.54
CA CYS A 37 -7.64 -0.81 -0.80
C CYS A 37 -8.58 -1.95 -0.42
N GLY A 38 -8.03 -3.15 -0.26
CA GLY A 38 -8.79 -4.28 0.30
C GLY A 38 -9.35 -4.00 1.70
N SER A 39 -8.70 -3.16 2.48
CA SER A 39 -9.19 -2.70 3.78
C SER A 39 -10.44 -1.83 3.67
N ASP A 40 -10.58 -1.07 2.60
CA ASP A 40 -11.79 -0.28 2.34
C ASP A 40 -13.01 -1.19 2.11
N LEU A 41 -12.80 -2.37 1.54
CA LEU A 41 -13.86 -3.33 1.25
C LEU A 41 -14.23 -4.21 2.45
N ASN A 42 -13.27 -4.53 3.32
CA ASN A 42 -13.44 -5.57 4.34
C ASN A 42 -13.49 -5.05 5.78
N MET A 43 -12.83 -3.94 6.11
CA MET A 43 -12.66 -3.47 7.49
C MET A 43 -13.60 -2.34 7.89
N ASN A 44 -14.23 -1.67 6.95
CA ASN A 44 -15.00 -0.46 7.20
C ASN A 44 -16.52 -0.66 7.12
N LEU A 45 -16.98 -1.87 6.82
CA LEU A 45 -18.39 -2.16 6.62
C LEU A 45 -19.24 -1.92 7.89
N ASP A 46 -18.63 -1.99 9.09
CA ASP A 46 -19.34 -1.93 10.37
C ASP A 46 -19.08 -0.66 11.19
N LYS A 47 -18.29 0.31 10.70
CA LYS A 47 -17.73 1.37 11.56
C LYS A 47 -18.18 2.79 11.24
N THR A 48 -19.18 2.97 10.42
CA THR A 48 -19.57 4.30 9.97
C THR A 48 -20.77 4.84 10.74
N GLY A 49 -20.50 5.65 11.76
CA GLY A 49 -21.48 6.55 12.32
C GLY A 49 -21.70 7.77 11.41
N PRO A 50 -22.72 8.60 11.69
CA PRO A 50 -23.08 9.77 10.89
C PRO A 50 -21.98 10.83 10.74
N ASP A 51 -20.93 10.77 11.58
CA ASP A 51 -19.80 11.71 11.62
C ASP A 51 -18.51 11.11 11.03
N SER A 52 -18.59 10.04 10.24
CA SER A 52 -17.42 9.41 9.64
C SER A 52 -16.77 10.32 8.58
N HIS A 53 -15.46 10.39 8.60
CA HIS A 53 -14.69 11.01 7.52
C HIS A 53 -14.80 10.18 6.24
N PRO A 54 -14.65 10.80 5.05
CA PRO A 54 -14.54 10.05 3.80
C PRO A 54 -13.43 9.02 3.90
N ALA A 55 -13.66 7.82 3.35
CA ALA A 55 -12.64 6.77 3.29
C ALA A 55 -11.58 7.06 2.19
N GLY A 56 -10.79 6.05 1.83
CA GLY A 56 -9.76 6.14 0.79
C GLY A 56 -8.43 6.70 1.30
N HIS A 57 -7.35 5.97 1.02
CA HIS A 57 -6.03 6.31 1.53
C HIS A 57 -4.90 6.13 0.49
N GLU A 58 -5.19 5.68 -0.70
CA GLU A 58 -4.26 5.56 -1.83
C GLU A 58 -4.47 6.76 -2.76
N VAL A 59 -3.87 7.92 -2.46
CA VAL A 59 -4.28 9.21 -3.02
C VAL A 59 -3.15 9.89 -3.76
N SER A 60 -3.46 10.43 -4.93
CA SER A 60 -2.65 11.42 -5.62
C SER A 60 -3.47 12.68 -5.94
N GLY A 61 -2.81 13.82 -5.96
CA GLY A 61 -3.48 15.07 -6.24
C GLY A 61 -2.53 16.26 -6.39
N GLU A 62 -3.12 17.43 -6.51
CA GLU A 62 -2.45 18.70 -6.70
C GLU A 62 -2.68 19.59 -5.49
N ILE A 63 -1.63 20.15 -4.93
CA ILE A 63 -1.74 21.16 -3.86
C ILE A 63 -2.33 22.43 -4.44
N VAL A 64 -3.49 22.85 -3.92
CA VAL A 64 -4.20 24.03 -4.41
C VAL A 64 -4.21 25.19 -3.42
N GLU A 65 -3.95 24.93 -2.14
CA GLU A 65 -3.89 25.92 -1.08
C GLU A 65 -2.95 25.41 0.03
N VAL A 66 -2.35 26.31 0.78
CA VAL A 66 -1.50 25.99 1.94
C VAL A 66 -1.87 26.82 3.15
N GLY A 67 -1.80 26.22 4.33
CA GLY A 67 -2.01 26.87 5.61
C GLY A 67 -0.77 27.63 6.07
N ASP A 68 -0.93 28.37 7.17
CA ASP A 68 0.15 29.15 7.78
C ASP A 68 1.40 28.30 8.04
N GLY A 69 2.58 28.86 7.76
CA GLY A 69 3.86 28.20 7.97
C GLY A 69 4.29 27.27 6.82
N VAL A 70 3.47 27.07 5.80
CA VAL A 70 3.83 26.31 4.58
C VAL A 70 4.15 27.30 3.46
N GLU A 71 5.25 27.05 2.76
CA GLU A 71 5.69 27.92 1.66
C GLU A 71 4.75 27.86 0.46
N GLN A 72 4.39 29.03 -0.09
CA GLN A 72 3.50 29.18 -1.25
C GLN A 72 4.00 28.45 -2.52
N LYS A 73 5.30 28.18 -2.62
CA LYS A 73 5.92 27.45 -3.74
C LYS A 73 5.37 26.01 -3.91
N HIS A 74 4.74 25.46 -2.87
CA HIS A 74 4.12 24.14 -2.94
C HIS A 74 2.79 24.12 -3.71
N ILE A 75 2.15 25.28 -3.91
CA ILE A 75 0.92 25.36 -4.71
C ILE A 75 1.23 24.98 -6.16
N GLY A 76 0.37 24.13 -6.74
CA GLY A 76 0.56 23.54 -8.07
C GLY A 76 1.41 22.27 -8.06
N SER A 77 2.03 21.90 -6.94
CA SER A 77 2.81 20.66 -6.84
C SER A 77 1.91 19.42 -6.96
N ARG A 78 2.38 18.47 -7.76
CA ARG A 78 1.79 17.15 -7.90
C ARG A 78 2.31 16.25 -6.79
N VAL A 79 1.43 15.59 -6.04
CA VAL A 79 1.84 14.83 -4.85
C VAL A 79 1.11 13.49 -4.74
N ALA A 80 1.82 12.49 -4.20
CA ALA A 80 1.22 11.36 -3.53
C ALA A 80 1.01 11.74 -2.06
N VAL A 81 -0.10 11.30 -1.48
CA VAL A 81 -0.52 11.70 -0.13
C VAL A 81 -0.34 10.54 0.83
N GLU A 82 0.53 10.73 1.80
CA GLU A 82 0.73 9.74 2.87
C GLU A 82 -0.34 9.93 3.95
N VAL A 83 -0.94 8.84 4.39
CA VAL A 83 -2.10 8.86 5.29
C VAL A 83 -1.88 8.20 6.63
N LEU A 84 -0.84 7.39 6.78
CA LEU A 84 -0.61 6.60 8.00
C LEU A 84 0.49 7.16 8.91
N GLY A 85 1.52 7.75 8.37
CA GLY A 85 2.75 8.07 9.09
C GLY A 85 3.04 9.56 9.22
N SER A 86 3.95 10.09 8.39
CA SER A 86 4.51 11.44 8.52
C SER A 86 3.45 12.53 8.47
N GLY A 87 2.48 12.41 7.58
CA GLY A 87 1.38 13.38 7.42
C GLY A 87 0.45 13.52 8.64
N ARG A 88 0.58 12.67 9.65
CA ARG A 88 -0.24 12.68 10.88
C ARG A 88 0.60 12.70 12.15
N ALA A 89 1.87 12.39 12.07
CA ALA A 89 2.77 12.29 13.19
C ALA A 89 3.10 13.68 13.80
N CYS A 90 3.54 13.71 15.06
CA CYS A 90 3.90 14.96 15.72
C CYS A 90 5.28 15.51 15.34
N GLN A 91 6.09 14.75 14.61
CA GLN A 91 7.46 15.03 14.16
C GLN A 91 8.51 15.21 15.30
N ASN A 92 8.10 15.24 16.56
CA ASN A 92 8.97 15.59 17.68
C ASN A 92 9.27 14.46 18.67
N CYS A 93 8.44 13.41 18.76
CA CYS A 93 8.65 12.32 19.72
C CYS A 93 9.80 11.40 19.29
N TRP A 94 10.21 10.53 20.21
CA TRP A 94 11.29 9.58 19.94
C TRP A 94 11.05 8.73 18.68
N TYR A 95 9.83 8.21 18.50
CA TYR A 95 9.47 7.42 17.32
C TYR A 95 9.60 8.23 16.02
N CYS A 96 9.13 9.48 16.02
CA CYS A 96 9.23 10.34 14.84
C CYS A 96 10.68 10.61 14.44
N ARG A 97 11.56 10.84 15.43
CA ARG A 97 13.00 11.05 15.17
C ARG A 97 13.70 9.80 14.64
N GLN A 98 13.13 8.61 14.84
CA GLN A 98 13.59 7.34 14.26
C GLN A 98 12.90 6.98 12.93
N GLY A 99 12.05 7.86 12.37
CA GLY A 99 11.28 7.58 11.17
C GLY A 99 10.13 6.58 11.38
N GLN A 100 9.83 6.23 12.62
CA GLN A 100 8.79 5.27 12.99
C GLN A 100 7.45 5.98 13.23
N TYR A 101 6.98 6.74 12.27
CA TYR A 101 5.82 7.62 12.39
C TYR A 101 4.53 6.91 12.78
N ILE A 102 4.35 5.67 12.34
CA ILE A 102 3.17 4.84 12.67
C ILE A 102 3.01 4.62 14.19
N HIS A 103 4.13 4.62 14.93
CA HIS A 103 4.16 4.45 16.38
C HIS A 103 4.09 5.76 17.17
N CYS A 104 3.89 6.89 16.50
CA CYS A 104 3.79 8.18 17.18
C CYS A 104 2.59 8.21 18.14
N PRO A 105 2.81 8.41 19.47
CA PRO A 105 1.71 8.46 20.44
C PRO A 105 0.82 9.69 20.28
N ASN A 106 1.34 10.74 19.64
CA ASN A 106 0.61 12.00 19.39
C ASN A 106 0.13 12.09 17.94
N ARG A 107 -0.09 10.94 17.29
CA ARG A 107 -0.58 10.92 15.92
C ARG A 107 -2.04 11.38 15.86
N GLY A 108 -2.36 12.30 14.95
CA GLY A 108 -3.72 12.75 14.71
C GLY A 108 -4.68 11.61 14.36
N SER A 109 -5.94 11.76 14.72
CA SER A 109 -7.03 10.83 14.37
C SER A 109 -7.42 10.96 12.88
N GLY A 110 -8.13 9.99 12.34
CA GLY A 110 -8.66 9.96 10.98
C GLY A 110 -7.67 9.39 9.96
N VAL A 111 -7.94 8.20 9.46
CA VAL A 111 -7.33 7.60 8.28
C VAL A 111 -8.31 7.80 7.14
N GLY A 112 -7.86 8.28 5.97
CA GLY A 112 -8.73 8.44 4.82
C GLY A 112 -8.84 9.88 4.34
N GLY A 113 -9.98 10.20 3.73
CA GLY A 113 -10.26 11.49 3.09
C GLY A 113 -10.05 11.45 1.58
N GLY A 114 -9.50 10.37 1.02
CA GLY A 114 -9.20 10.26 -0.41
C GLY A 114 -10.42 10.08 -1.30
N PHE A 115 -11.52 9.52 -0.79
CA PHE A 115 -12.77 9.42 -1.54
C PHE A 115 -13.57 10.73 -1.46
N ALA A 116 -12.90 11.86 -1.69
CA ALA A 116 -13.45 13.19 -1.73
C ALA A 116 -12.75 14.04 -2.78
N GLU A 117 -13.35 15.15 -3.20
CA GLU A 117 -12.75 16.05 -4.18
C GLU A 117 -11.52 16.79 -3.62
N TYR A 118 -11.48 16.99 -2.29
CA TYR A 118 -10.37 17.66 -1.61
C TYR A 118 -10.06 16.97 -0.27
N VAL A 119 -8.78 16.96 0.09
CA VAL A 119 -8.29 16.47 1.39
C VAL A 119 -7.20 17.39 1.93
N THR A 120 -7.15 17.57 3.24
CA THR A 120 -6.02 18.27 3.88
C THR A 120 -5.01 17.29 4.46
N ARG A 121 -3.73 17.65 4.38
CA ARG A 121 -2.64 16.85 4.95
C ARG A 121 -1.50 17.77 5.37
N LYS A 122 -0.76 17.42 6.42
CA LYS A 122 0.51 18.09 6.74
C LYS A 122 1.44 18.02 5.53
N ILE A 123 2.19 19.08 5.29
CA ILE A 123 3.08 19.16 4.13
C ILE A 123 4.12 18.03 4.12
N GLU A 124 4.55 17.54 5.28
CA GLU A 124 5.46 16.40 5.42
C GLU A 124 4.87 15.07 4.93
N GLY A 125 3.56 14.98 4.76
CA GLY A 125 2.85 13.84 4.18
C GLY A 125 2.53 14.00 2.70
N CYS A 126 3.04 15.04 2.04
CA CYS A 126 2.85 15.33 0.63
C CYS A 126 4.15 15.07 -0.15
N TYR A 127 4.25 13.93 -0.80
CA TYR A 127 5.45 13.52 -1.52
C TYR A 127 5.37 13.93 -2.99
N PRO A 128 6.34 14.73 -3.51
CA PRO A 128 6.32 15.18 -4.89
C PRO A 128 6.32 14.02 -5.88
N LEU A 129 5.48 14.10 -6.89
CA LEU A 129 5.44 13.16 -8.01
C LEU A 129 6.29 13.70 -9.18
N PRO A 130 7.06 12.84 -9.87
CA PRO A 130 7.69 13.22 -11.13
C PRO A 130 6.66 13.69 -12.17
N ASP A 131 7.02 14.66 -13.01
CA ASP A 131 6.13 15.23 -14.02
C ASP A 131 5.57 14.20 -15.01
N LYS A 132 6.35 13.15 -15.30
CA LYS A 132 5.97 12.09 -16.25
C LYS A 132 5.00 11.06 -15.67
N MET A 133 4.87 11.01 -14.33
CA MET A 133 3.98 10.05 -13.65
C MET A 133 2.53 10.47 -13.84
N THR A 134 1.64 9.56 -14.18
CA THR A 134 0.19 9.82 -14.24
C THR A 134 -0.38 9.96 -12.82
N TRP A 135 -1.62 10.40 -12.70
CA TRP A 135 -2.27 10.50 -11.40
C TRP A 135 -2.59 9.12 -10.83
N GLU A 136 -2.93 8.17 -11.69
CA GLU A 136 -3.20 6.78 -11.33
C GLU A 136 -1.94 6.10 -10.80
N GLU A 137 -0.79 6.29 -11.46
CA GLU A 137 0.51 5.83 -10.95
C GLU A 137 0.86 6.50 -9.61
N GLY A 138 0.52 7.78 -9.47
CA GLY A 138 0.70 8.51 -8.22
C GLY A 138 -0.12 7.94 -7.06
N ALA A 139 -1.33 7.44 -7.31
CA ALA A 139 -2.14 6.75 -6.30
C ALA A 139 -1.54 5.40 -5.88
N LEU A 140 -0.80 4.73 -6.77
CA LEU A 140 -0.10 3.47 -6.47
C LEU A 140 1.15 3.65 -5.58
N VAL A 141 1.60 4.88 -5.32
CA VAL A 141 2.77 5.14 -4.45
C VAL A 141 2.54 4.62 -3.03
N GLU A 142 1.32 4.73 -2.50
CA GLU A 142 0.99 4.22 -1.16
C GLU A 142 1.14 2.69 -1.09
N PRO A 143 0.43 1.87 -1.90
CA PRO A 143 0.59 0.41 -1.84
C PRO A 143 2.01 -0.06 -2.23
N LEU A 144 2.70 0.66 -3.10
CA LEU A 144 4.11 0.38 -3.40
C LEU A 144 4.99 0.62 -2.16
N ALA A 145 4.74 1.68 -1.39
CA ALA A 145 5.48 1.96 -0.16
C ALA A 145 5.29 0.85 0.88
N VAL A 146 4.10 0.27 1.01
CA VAL A 146 3.83 -0.92 1.84
C VAL A 146 4.74 -2.07 1.41
N SER A 147 4.80 -2.36 0.12
CA SER A 147 5.62 -3.45 -0.44
C SER A 147 7.12 -3.22 -0.26
N VAL A 148 7.61 -2.01 -0.55
CA VAL A 148 9.03 -1.64 -0.33
C VAL A 148 9.39 -1.75 1.16
N HIS A 149 8.50 -1.30 2.05
CA HIS A 149 8.70 -1.44 3.50
C HIS A 149 8.81 -2.92 3.91
N GLY A 150 7.90 -3.77 3.43
CA GLY A 150 7.91 -5.20 3.70
C GLY A 150 9.20 -5.89 3.24
N VAL A 151 9.64 -5.62 2.01
CA VAL A 151 10.90 -6.17 1.48
C VAL A 151 12.10 -5.73 2.32
N ARG A 152 12.14 -4.47 2.74
CA ARG A 152 13.25 -3.92 3.53
C ARG A 152 13.26 -4.43 4.98
N ILE A 153 12.12 -4.44 5.66
CA ILE A 153 12.04 -4.90 7.07
C ILE A 153 12.29 -6.41 7.17
N GLY A 154 11.90 -7.16 6.14
CA GLY A 154 12.20 -8.59 6.01
C GLY A 154 13.67 -8.88 5.68
N ASN A 155 14.49 -7.84 5.43
CA ASN A 155 15.90 -7.96 5.07
C ASN A 155 16.14 -8.88 3.87
N MET A 156 15.39 -8.70 2.78
CA MET A 156 15.69 -9.34 1.51
C MET A 156 17.10 -8.96 1.06
N VAL A 157 17.87 -9.91 0.61
CA VAL A 157 19.24 -9.70 0.13
C VAL A 157 19.27 -9.83 -1.40
N GLY A 158 20.15 -9.05 -2.03
CA GLY A 158 20.37 -9.17 -3.48
C GLY A 158 20.79 -10.59 -3.87
N GLY A 159 20.13 -11.13 -4.91
CA GLY A 159 20.34 -12.51 -5.34
C GLY A 159 19.37 -13.55 -4.71
N ASP A 160 18.59 -13.18 -3.69
CA ASP A 160 17.59 -14.07 -3.08
C ASP A 160 16.59 -14.58 -4.14
N THR A 161 16.19 -15.85 -4.02
CA THR A 161 14.97 -16.34 -4.67
C THR A 161 13.76 -15.95 -3.84
N VAL A 162 12.89 -15.15 -4.43
CA VAL A 162 11.71 -14.57 -3.80
C VAL A 162 10.45 -15.27 -4.30
N THR A 163 9.54 -15.62 -3.40
CA THR A 163 8.18 -16.02 -3.77
C THR A 163 7.18 -14.96 -3.33
N VAL A 164 6.20 -14.65 -4.19
CA VAL A 164 5.10 -13.74 -3.90
C VAL A 164 3.79 -14.49 -4.01
N LEU A 165 3.11 -14.67 -2.88
CA LEU A 165 1.81 -15.34 -2.84
C LEU A 165 0.69 -14.33 -3.05
N GLY A 166 0.06 -14.41 -4.21
CA GLY A 166 -0.97 -13.47 -4.68
C GLY A 166 -0.41 -12.39 -5.59
N SER A 167 -1.15 -12.07 -6.66
CA SER A 167 -0.84 -11.02 -7.64
C SER A 167 -2.00 -10.00 -7.72
N GLY A 168 -2.51 -9.58 -6.55
CA GLY A 168 -3.31 -8.37 -6.40
C GLY A 168 -2.39 -7.12 -6.37
N THR A 169 -2.93 -5.95 -6.04
CA THR A 169 -2.16 -4.70 -6.00
C THR A 169 -0.89 -4.82 -5.15
N ILE A 170 -1.01 -5.33 -3.93
CA ILE A 170 0.16 -5.50 -3.03
C ILE A 170 1.14 -6.53 -3.60
N GLY A 171 0.67 -7.65 -4.18
CA GLY A 171 1.54 -8.65 -4.78
C GLY A 171 2.30 -8.12 -5.99
N LEU A 172 1.64 -7.41 -6.88
CA LEU A 172 2.25 -6.80 -8.07
C LEU A 172 3.27 -5.73 -7.68
N THR A 173 2.96 -4.88 -6.70
CA THR A 173 3.92 -3.88 -6.19
C THR A 173 5.06 -4.54 -5.42
N ALA A 174 4.83 -5.70 -4.74
CA ALA A 174 5.89 -6.47 -4.09
C ALA A 174 6.85 -7.11 -5.10
N ILE A 175 6.35 -7.62 -6.23
CA ILE A 175 7.18 -8.11 -7.33
C ILE A 175 8.09 -6.99 -7.87
N ALA A 176 7.50 -5.82 -8.17
CA ALA A 176 8.25 -4.66 -8.65
C ALA A 176 9.30 -4.19 -7.63
N ALA A 177 8.94 -4.14 -6.34
CA ALA A 177 9.85 -3.76 -5.26
C ALA A 177 11.00 -4.77 -5.10
N ALA A 178 10.70 -6.08 -5.08
CA ALA A 178 11.72 -7.13 -4.98
C ALA A 178 12.68 -7.09 -6.17
N LYS A 179 12.16 -6.91 -7.39
CA LYS A 179 12.99 -6.78 -8.60
C LYS A 179 13.91 -5.57 -8.52
N ALA A 180 13.38 -4.41 -8.18
CA ALA A 180 14.13 -3.16 -8.06
C ALA A 180 15.20 -3.21 -6.95
N LEU A 181 14.97 -4.01 -5.90
CA LEU A 181 15.90 -4.19 -4.78
C LEU A 181 16.86 -5.37 -4.96
N GLY A 182 16.86 -6.01 -6.15
CA GLY A 182 17.89 -6.94 -6.54
C GLY A 182 17.60 -8.41 -6.29
N ALA A 183 16.32 -8.82 -6.18
CA ALA A 183 15.97 -10.24 -6.16
C ALA A 183 16.56 -10.97 -7.36
N GLY A 184 17.17 -12.13 -7.13
CA GLY A 184 17.81 -12.93 -8.18
C GLY A 184 16.81 -13.69 -9.04
N LYS A 185 15.74 -14.20 -8.41
CA LYS A 185 14.61 -14.88 -9.05
C LYS A 185 13.33 -14.55 -8.31
N ILE A 186 12.25 -14.35 -9.05
CA ILE A 186 10.93 -14.06 -8.48
C ILE A 186 9.90 -15.03 -9.05
N LEU A 187 9.26 -15.79 -8.17
CA LEU A 187 8.16 -16.70 -8.49
C LEU A 187 6.88 -16.18 -7.84
N ALA A 188 5.77 -16.14 -8.56
CA ALA A 188 4.53 -15.59 -8.03
C ALA A 188 3.34 -16.52 -8.26
N THR A 189 2.27 -16.34 -7.47
CA THR A 189 0.98 -16.98 -7.76
C THR A 189 -0.02 -15.96 -8.25
N ALA A 190 -0.86 -16.34 -9.22
CA ALA A 190 -1.95 -15.50 -9.71
C ALA A 190 -3.25 -16.30 -9.83
N ARG A 191 -4.38 -15.62 -9.61
CA ARG A 191 -5.73 -16.22 -9.79
C ARG A 191 -6.25 -16.04 -11.21
N HIS A 192 -5.88 -14.93 -11.85
CA HIS A 192 -6.41 -14.53 -13.14
C HIS A 192 -5.28 -14.31 -14.15
N PRO A 193 -5.49 -14.63 -15.44
CA PRO A 193 -4.47 -14.45 -16.48
C PRO A 193 -3.89 -13.04 -16.53
N GLN A 194 -4.72 -11.99 -16.40
CA GLN A 194 -4.28 -10.61 -16.44
C GLN A 194 -3.31 -10.27 -15.30
N GLN A 195 -3.51 -10.88 -14.12
CA GLN A 195 -2.59 -10.74 -12.99
C GLN A 195 -1.25 -11.42 -13.28
N ALA A 196 -1.29 -12.60 -13.90
CA ALA A 196 -0.09 -13.35 -14.30
C ALA A 196 0.74 -12.55 -15.32
N ASP A 197 0.09 -12.04 -16.37
CA ASP A 197 0.75 -11.24 -17.41
C ASP A 197 1.38 -9.98 -16.81
N THR A 198 0.67 -9.30 -15.90
CA THR A 198 1.19 -8.12 -15.21
C THR A 198 2.36 -8.48 -14.29
N ALA A 199 2.28 -9.59 -13.55
CA ALA A 199 3.37 -10.06 -12.70
C ALA A 199 4.66 -10.34 -13.49
N LEU A 200 4.54 -11.00 -14.65
CA LEU A 200 5.66 -11.24 -15.56
C LEU A 200 6.25 -9.92 -16.08
N SER A 201 5.40 -8.98 -16.48
CA SER A 201 5.86 -7.66 -16.99
C SER A 201 6.59 -6.84 -15.92
N LEU A 202 6.25 -7.03 -14.65
CA LEU A 202 6.87 -6.36 -13.50
C LEU A 202 8.13 -7.06 -12.99
N GLY A 203 8.48 -8.22 -13.57
CA GLY A 203 9.76 -8.88 -13.32
C GLY A 203 9.67 -10.21 -12.57
N ALA A 204 8.48 -10.83 -12.46
CA ALA A 204 8.39 -12.23 -12.08
C ALA A 204 9.00 -13.12 -13.19
N ASP A 205 9.80 -14.11 -12.81
CA ASP A 205 10.42 -15.06 -13.74
C ASP A 205 9.46 -16.18 -14.12
N ALA A 206 8.54 -16.54 -13.21
CA ALA A 206 7.45 -17.47 -13.47
C ALA A 206 6.25 -17.19 -12.57
N VAL A 207 5.05 -17.54 -13.08
CA VAL A 207 3.78 -17.39 -12.34
C VAL A 207 3.03 -18.72 -12.38
N GLY A 208 2.74 -19.26 -11.20
CA GLY A 208 1.92 -20.44 -11.02
C GLY A 208 0.47 -20.10 -10.66
N THR A 209 -0.36 -21.12 -10.63
CA THR A 209 -1.71 -21.04 -10.12
C THR A 209 -1.70 -20.91 -8.58
N GLN A 210 -2.86 -20.65 -7.99
CA GLN A 210 -2.99 -20.67 -6.52
C GLN A 210 -3.09 -22.10 -5.95
N ASP A 211 -2.99 -23.14 -6.80
CA ASP A 211 -2.85 -24.52 -6.34
C ASP A 211 -1.52 -24.68 -5.59
N GLY A 212 -1.61 -24.94 -4.29
CA GLY A 212 -0.46 -24.96 -3.40
C GLY A 212 0.58 -26.01 -3.80
N SER A 213 0.17 -27.19 -4.24
CA SER A 213 1.07 -28.30 -4.56
C SER A 213 1.88 -28.06 -5.83
N GLU A 214 1.24 -27.54 -6.89
CA GLU A 214 1.91 -27.20 -8.14
C GLU A 214 2.90 -26.07 -7.95
N PHE A 215 2.52 -25.03 -7.21
CA PHE A 215 3.39 -23.90 -6.94
C PHE A 215 4.57 -24.30 -6.05
N ALA A 216 4.34 -25.12 -5.02
CA ALA A 216 5.43 -25.61 -4.17
C ALA A 216 6.46 -26.40 -4.99
N GLN A 217 6.01 -27.26 -5.91
CA GLN A 217 6.91 -27.99 -6.80
C GLN A 217 7.70 -27.04 -7.70
N MET A 218 7.05 -26.04 -8.28
CA MET A 218 7.73 -24.99 -9.09
C MET A 218 8.85 -24.30 -8.29
N VAL A 219 8.61 -23.98 -7.03
CA VAL A 219 9.63 -23.35 -6.17
C VAL A 219 10.77 -24.30 -5.87
N LEU A 220 10.50 -25.57 -5.58
CA LEU A 220 11.52 -26.60 -5.35
C LEU A 220 12.39 -26.81 -6.60
N ASP A 221 11.79 -26.92 -7.78
CA ASP A 221 12.52 -27.08 -9.04
C ASP A 221 13.41 -25.87 -9.34
N ALA A 222 12.92 -24.66 -9.03
CA ALA A 222 13.67 -23.41 -9.23
C ALA A 222 14.81 -23.19 -8.23
N THR A 223 14.86 -23.99 -7.15
CA THR A 223 15.80 -23.82 -6.01
C THR A 223 16.59 -25.08 -5.66
N ASP A 224 16.70 -26.04 -6.56
CA ASP A 224 17.36 -27.33 -6.32
C ASP A 224 16.87 -28.06 -5.05
N GLY A 225 15.57 -28.03 -4.83
CA GLY A 225 14.89 -28.66 -3.70
C GLY A 225 14.98 -27.91 -2.35
N ARG A 226 15.58 -26.72 -2.31
CA ARG A 226 15.81 -25.97 -1.06
C ARG A 226 14.59 -25.19 -0.57
N GLY A 227 13.78 -24.65 -1.47
CA GLY A 227 12.75 -23.63 -1.22
C GLY A 227 13.27 -22.20 -1.36
N ALA A 228 12.37 -21.23 -1.31
CA ALA A 228 12.66 -19.81 -1.50
C ALA A 228 13.43 -19.20 -0.30
N ASP A 229 14.31 -18.26 -0.56
CA ASP A 229 15.04 -17.50 0.47
C ASP A 229 14.11 -16.54 1.19
N PHE A 230 13.17 -15.95 0.45
CA PHE A 230 12.28 -14.90 0.93
C PHE A 230 10.88 -15.08 0.35
N THR A 231 9.87 -15.09 1.19
CA THR A 231 8.46 -15.24 0.79
C THR A 231 7.66 -14.04 1.25
N ILE A 232 6.85 -13.47 0.36
CA ILE A 232 5.94 -12.36 0.63
C ILE A 232 4.51 -12.89 0.49
N GLU A 233 3.77 -12.91 1.58
CA GLU A 233 2.36 -13.25 1.62
C GLU A 233 1.53 -11.96 1.47
N THR A 234 0.65 -11.88 0.45
CA THR A 234 -0.09 -10.66 0.11
C THR A 234 -1.60 -10.87 -0.02
N VAL A 235 -2.11 -12.05 0.28
CA VAL A 235 -3.53 -12.41 0.12
C VAL A 235 -4.32 -12.18 1.41
N GLY A 236 -3.78 -12.66 2.54
CA GLY A 236 -4.48 -12.58 3.82
C GLY A 236 -5.79 -13.40 3.85
N GLY A 237 -6.81 -12.87 4.54
CA GLY A 237 -8.13 -13.47 4.63
C GLY A 237 -8.34 -14.34 5.88
N SER A 238 -9.48 -15.06 5.93
CA SER A 238 -9.90 -15.79 7.14
C SER A 238 -9.41 -17.25 7.20
N LYS A 239 -8.94 -17.83 6.08
CA LYS A 239 -8.63 -19.28 6.01
C LYS A 239 -7.18 -19.61 6.34
N GLY A 240 -6.25 -18.68 6.16
CA GLY A 240 -4.82 -18.91 6.42
C GLY A 240 -4.12 -19.89 5.47
N ASP A 241 -4.72 -20.25 4.33
CA ASP A 241 -4.16 -21.23 3.40
C ASP A 241 -2.84 -20.72 2.80
N THR A 242 -2.78 -19.44 2.45
CA THR A 242 -1.56 -18.82 1.90
C THR A 242 -0.44 -18.69 2.93
N LEU A 243 -0.76 -18.62 4.24
CA LEU A 243 0.25 -18.67 5.29
C LEU A 243 0.88 -20.05 5.40
N LYS A 244 0.08 -21.12 5.29
CA LYS A 244 0.59 -22.50 5.23
C LYS A 244 1.48 -22.68 4.02
N GLN A 245 1.01 -22.23 2.85
CA GLN A 245 1.78 -22.26 1.61
C GLN A 245 3.10 -21.48 1.74
N ALA A 246 3.08 -20.30 2.39
CA ALA A 246 4.31 -19.53 2.63
C ALA A 246 5.34 -20.31 3.45
N ILE A 247 4.89 -21.04 4.48
CA ILE A 247 5.76 -21.90 5.29
C ILE A 247 6.32 -23.06 4.45
N GLU A 248 5.50 -23.68 3.61
CA GLU A 248 5.86 -24.82 2.78
C GLU A 248 6.91 -24.46 1.72
N VAL A 249 6.76 -23.32 1.05
CA VAL A 249 7.67 -22.91 -0.04
C VAL A 249 8.95 -22.23 0.42
N THR A 250 9.02 -21.80 1.68
CA THR A 250 10.18 -21.12 2.24
C THR A 250 11.20 -22.13 2.77
N ARG A 251 12.47 -21.97 2.39
CA ARG A 251 13.55 -22.83 2.89
C ARG A 251 13.75 -22.70 4.41
N ARG A 252 14.46 -23.67 5.00
CA ARG A 252 14.95 -23.53 6.37
C ARG A 252 15.79 -22.24 6.51
N GLN A 253 15.56 -21.48 7.57
CA GLN A 253 16.14 -20.14 7.81
C GLN A 253 15.79 -19.09 6.75
N GLY A 254 14.86 -19.36 5.84
CA GLY A 254 14.27 -18.37 4.98
C GLY A 254 13.38 -17.40 5.76
N ARG A 255 12.95 -16.35 5.13
CA ARG A 255 12.13 -15.29 5.75
C ARG A 255 10.77 -15.23 5.11
N ILE A 256 9.75 -15.01 5.93
CA ILE A 256 8.38 -14.79 5.48
C ILE A 256 7.96 -13.40 5.96
N VAL A 257 7.51 -12.58 5.04
CA VAL A 257 6.88 -11.28 5.32
C VAL A 257 5.40 -11.37 4.99
N ILE A 258 4.56 -10.96 5.91
CA ILE A 258 3.11 -10.97 5.76
C ILE A 258 2.66 -9.54 5.53
N LEU A 259 2.13 -9.26 4.34
CA LEU A 259 1.50 -8.00 3.96
C LEU A 259 -0.01 -8.15 3.84
N GLY A 260 -0.50 -9.37 3.66
CA GLY A 260 -1.91 -9.68 3.69
C GLY A 260 -2.51 -9.47 5.09
N VAL A 261 -3.76 -9.03 5.15
CA VAL A 261 -4.48 -8.87 6.43
C VAL A 261 -5.28 -10.13 6.71
N PHE A 262 -5.00 -10.77 7.85
CA PHE A 262 -5.77 -11.93 8.35
C PHE A 262 -6.80 -11.47 9.37
N TYR A 263 -8.04 -12.00 9.32
CA TYR A 263 -9.17 -11.67 10.19
C TYR A 263 -10.11 -12.87 10.42
#